data_7ac9d4825bb952df22cb005e6f401da3
#
_entry.id   7ac9d4825bb952df22cb005e6f401da3
#
_cell.length_a   1.000
_cell.length_b   1.000
_cell.length_c   1.000
_cell.angle_alpha   90.00
_cell.angle_beta   90.00
_cell.angle_gamma   90.00
#
_symmetry.space_group_name_H-M   'P 1'
#
loop_
_entity.id
_entity.type
_entity.pdbx_description
1 polymer ?
#
loop_
_entity_poly.entity_id
_entity_poly.type
_entity_poly.pdbx_seq_one_letter_code
_entity_poly.pdbx_strand_id
1 'polypeptide(L)'
;ASFGRYSNPATWGWENWFMDYGKSGGCITDLHVHDIDIARYLFGEPKSVSCRAVDTNTRYDIVQTVLEYDGLPVMAEGAWSSGQMKFSSCYRVDFEKASVVFEDGKVTVYPDRDPAPYTPKLEGWDGYTNEIAFFSDVVSGKITNERNPASSAAQTIRVIERMKASADAAGKPQCI
;
A
#
# COMPACT_ATOMS: atom_id res chain seq x y z
N ALA A 1 -7.51 -6.17 8.79
CA ALA A 1 -6.91 -6.33 7.45
C ALA A 1 -5.39 -6.28 7.53
N SER A 2 -4.70 -6.88 6.58
CA SER A 2 -3.24 -6.81 6.45
C SER A 2 -2.80 -6.65 5.00
N PHE A 3 -1.72 -5.88 4.82
CA PHE A 3 -1.11 -5.59 3.52
C PHE A 3 0.39 -5.82 3.63
N GLY A 4 1.00 -6.36 2.59
CA GLY A 4 2.44 -6.57 2.52
C GLY A 4 2.97 -6.27 1.12
N ARG A 5 4.10 -5.58 1.05
CA ARG A 5 4.77 -5.28 -0.21
C ARG A 5 6.27 -5.32 -0.03
N TYR A 6 6.91 -6.18 -0.80
CA TYR A 6 8.32 -6.48 -0.66
C TYR A 6 9.03 -6.41 -2.00
N SER A 7 10.27 -5.95 -1.98
CA SER A 7 11.14 -5.90 -3.15
C SER A 7 12.62 -5.92 -2.73
N ASN A 8 13.49 -6.14 -3.68
CA ASN A 8 14.90 -5.79 -3.50
C ASN A 8 15.06 -4.25 -3.52
N PRO A 9 16.19 -3.72 -2.99
CA PRO A 9 16.53 -2.32 -3.16
C PRO A 9 16.54 -1.92 -4.64
N ALA A 10 15.90 -0.80 -4.96
CA ALA A 10 15.71 -0.35 -6.34
C ALA A 10 16.98 0.28 -6.92
N THR A 11 18.03 -0.53 -7.15
CA THR A 11 19.33 -0.08 -7.67
C THR A 11 19.36 0.14 -9.19
N TRP A 12 18.27 -0.20 -9.88
CA TRP A 12 18.13 -0.09 -11.34
C TRP A 12 17.74 1.30 -11.85
N GLY A 13 17.36 2.19 -10.93
CA GLY A 13 16.94 3.55 -11.31
C GLY A 13 18.10 4.38 -11.86
N TRP A 14 17.80 5.32 -12.78
CA TRP A 14 18.78 6.23 -13.34
C TRP A 14 19.57 6.98 -12.24
N GLU A 15 20.89 7.03 -12.33
CA GLU A 15 21.78 7.56 -11.30
C GLU A 15 21.52 7.00 -9.89
N ASN A 16 20.94 5.80 -9.80
CA ASN A 16 20.60 5.14 -8.54
C ASN A 16 19.71 6.00 -7.61
N TRP A 17 18.83 6.86 -8.18
CA TRP A 17 18.08 7.87 -7.45
C TRP A 17 17.14 7.30 -6.37
N PHE A 18 16.65 6.08 -6.54
CA PHE A 18 15.84 5.41 -5.53
C PHE A 18 16.57 5.24 -4.20
N MET A 19 17.90 5.01 -4.26
CA MET A 19 18.75 4.82 -3.09
C MET A 19 19.20 6.15 -2.46
N ASP A 20 18.87 7.28 -3.07
CA ASP A 20 19.01 8.59 -2.47
C ASP A 20 17.70 8.97 -1.75
N TYR A 21 17.68 8.85 -0.43
CA TYR A 21 16.51 9.17 0.39
C TYR A 21 15.99 10.60 0.14
N GLY A 22 16.88 11.54 -0.08
CA GLY A 22 16.51 12.94 -0.36
C GLY A 22 15.71 13.12 -1.65
N LYS A 23 15.85 12.16 -2.59
CA LYS A 23 15.14 12.17 -3.88
C LYS A 23 13.90 11.28 -3.84
N SER A 24 14.04 10.04 -3.40
CA SER A 24 12.96 9.03 -3.44
C SER A 24 12.05 9.05 -2.21
N GLY A 25 12.55 9.49 -1.07
CA GLY A 25 11.88 9.37 0.22
C GLY A 25 11.96 7.96 0.83
N GLY A 26 12.74 7.04 0.23
CA GLY A 26 12.95 5.67 0.71
C GLY A 26 11.75 4.74 0.50
N CYS A 27 11.88 3.50 0.94
CA CYS A 27 10.86 2.47 0.83
C CYS A 27 9.49 2.92 1.38
N ILE A 28 9.48 3.63 2.49
CA ILE A 28 8.23 4.13 3.12
C ILE A 28 7.42 5.03 2.19
N THR A 29 8.08 5.79 1.30
CA THR A 29 7.41 6.72 0.37
C THR A 29 7.23 6.11 -1.01
N ASP A 30 8.24 5.39 -1.52
CA ASP A 30 8.21 4.87 -2.89
C ASP A 30 7.42 3.56 -2.99
N LEU A 31 7.64 2.62 -2.08
CA LEU A 31 7.02 1.29 -2.13
C LEU A 31 5.75 1.20 -1.27
N HIS A 32 5.85 1.58 -0.01
CA HIS A 32 4.80 1.36 1.00
C HIS A 32 3.62 2.32 0.84
N VAL A 33 3.77 3.43 0.13
CA VAL A 33 2.69 4.37 -0.17
C VAL A 33 1.48 3.69 -0.83
N HIS A 34 1.71 2.67 -1.65
CA HIS A 34 0.65 1.94 -2.33
C HIS A 34 -0.25 1.17 -1.35
N ASP A 35 0.32 0.62 -0.27
CA ASP A 35 -0.45 -0.13 0.73
C ASP A 35 -1.25 0.81 1.62
N ILE A 36 -0.71 1.98 1.91
CA ILE A 36 -1.42 3.03 2.66
C ILE A 36 -2.55 3.61 1.81
N ASP A 37 -2.31 3.84 0.54
CA ASP A 37 -3.32 4.38 -0.38
C ASP A 37 -4.51 3.42 -0.55
N ILE A 38 -4.24 2.12 -0.77
CA ILE A 38 -5.31 1.12 -0.88
C ILE A 38 -6.06 0.93 0.44
N ALA A 39 -5.39 1.00 1.59
CA ALA A 39 -6.04 0.93 2.90
C ALA A 39 -7.00 2.11 3.09
N ARG A 40 -6.58 3.33 2.74
CA ARG A 40 -7.43 4.52 2.75
C ARG A 40 -8.59 4.43 1.76
N TYR A 41 -8.33 3.91 0.56
CA TYR A 41 -9.38 3.72 -0.45
C TYR A 41 -10.47 2.75 0.03
N LEU A 42 -10.09 1.68 0.72
CA LEU A 42 -11.02 0.64 1.20
C LEU A 42 -11.73 1.01 2.50
N PHE A 43 -11.06 1.69 3.43
CA PHE A 43 -11.53 1.88 4.80
C PHE A 43 -11.71 3.36 5.21
N GLY A 44 -11.38 4.29 4.33
CA GLY A 44 -11.41 5.73 4.62
C GLY A 44 -10.16 6.21 5.37
N GLU A 45 -10.27 7.35 6.04
CA GLU A 45 -9.14 7.94 6.77
C GLU A 45 -8.94 7.26 8.12
N PRO A 46 -7.71 6.84 8.46
CA PRO A 46 -7.40 6.34 9.79
C PRO A 46 -7.39 7.48 10.81
N LYS A 47 -7.68 7.17 12.08
CA LYS A 47 -7.63 8.14 13.19
C LYS A 47 -6.20 8.46 13.60
N SER A 48 -5.36 7.45 13.59
CA SER A 48 -3.95 7.55 13.93
C SER A 48 -3.14 6.46 13.26
N VAL A 49 -1.84 6.63 13.27
CA VAL A 49 -0.88 5.66 12.75
C VAL A 49 0.27 5.45 13.73
N SER A 50 0.67 4.20 13.90
CA SER A 50 1.91 3.80 14.57
C SER A 50 2.82 3.11 13.55
N CYS A 51 4.08 3.50 13.49
CA CYS A 51 5.05 2.95 12.56
C CYS A 51 6.38 2.65 13.26
N ARG A 52 6.96 1.51 12.93
CA ARG A 52 8.35 1.15 13.24
C ARG A 52 9.11 0.98 11.94
N ALA A 53 10.34 1.43 11.91
CA ALA A 53 11.18 1.33 10.73
C ALA A 53 12.61 0.92 11.08
N VAL A 54 13.27 0.30 10.10
CA VAL A 54 14.69 -0.07 10.16
C VAL A 54 15.37 0.49 8.91
N ASP A 55 16.50 1.11 9.10
CA ASP A 55 17.39 1.60 8.06
C ASP A 55 18.39 0.49 7.71
N THR A 56 18.53 0.15 6.44
CA THR A 56 19.49 -0.87 5.97
C THR A 56 20.40 -0.32 4.86
N ASN A 57 19.84 0.11 3.76
CA ASN A 57 20.57 0.69 2.63
C ASN A 57 20.37 2.20 2.51
N THR A 58 19.17 2.66 2.88
CA THR A 58 18.79 4.06 2.91
C THR A 58 18.13 4.38 4.26
N ARG A 59 17.03 5.11 4.26
CA ARG A 59 16.23 5.38 5.46
C ARG A 59 14.85 4.79 5.31
N TYR A 60 14.32 4.20 6.40
CA TYR A 60 13.00 3.54 6.43
C TYR A 60 12.86 2.41 5.38
N ASP A 61 13.90 1.57 5.24
CA ASP A 61 13.91 0.50 4.23
C ASP A 61 12.99 -0.67 4.57
N ILE A 62 12.74 -0.90 5.86
CA ILE A 62 11.77 -1.88 6.34
C ILE A 62 10.82 -1.15 7.27
N VAL A 63 9.53 -1.21 7.00
CA VAL A 63 8.51 -0.49 7.78
C VAL A 63 7.37 -1.42 8.16
N GLN A 64 6.95 -1.30 9.41
CA GLN A 64 5.76 -1.98 9.95
C GLN A 64 4.83 -0.92 10.50
N THR A 65 3.60 -0.91 10.01
CA THR A 65 2.62 0.13 10.25
C THR A 65 1.33 -0.46 10.79
N VAL A 66 0.74 0.20 11.77
CA VAL A 66 -0.62 -0.04 12.24
C VAL A 66 -1.43 1.23 12.00
N LEU A 67 -2.49 1.11 11.22
CA LEU A 67 -3.47 2.15 10.97
C LEU A 67 -4.69 1.89 11.85
N GLU A 68 -5.06 2.86 12.68
CA GLU A 68 -6.17 2.76 13.62
C GLU A 68 -7.46 3.30 13.01
N TYR A 69 -8.44 2.44 12.89
CA TYR A 69 -9.82 2.73 12.52
C TYR A 69 -10.77 2.33 13.65
N ASP A 70 -12.03 2.77 13.59
CA ASP A 70 -13.03 2.35 14.56
C ASP A 70 -13.33 0.84 14.46
N GLY A 71 -12.80 0.06 15.42
CA GLY A 71 -13.06 -1.37 15.50
C GLY A 71 -12.40 -2.22 14.40
N LEU A 72 -11.59 -1.64 13.55
CA LEU A 72 -10.87 -2.33 12.47
C LEU A 72 -9.36 -2.10 12.58
N PRO A 73 -8.57 -3.06 13.07
CA PRO A 73 -7.12 -2.99 12.98
C PRO A 73 -6.66 -3.25 11.54
N VAL A 74 -5.85 -2.35 11.01
CA VAL A 74 -5.21 -2.50 9.70
C VAL A 74 -3.71 -2.48 9.88
N MET A 75 -3.05 -3.54 9.44
CA MET A 75 -1.60 -3.66 9.48
C MET A 75 -1.03 -3.58 8.06
N ALA A 76 0.09 -2.91 7.91
CA ALA A 76 0.78 -2.85 6.64
C ALA A 76 2.30 -2.96 6.84
N GLU A 77 2.96 -3.71 5.96
CA GLU A 77 4.41 -3.89 5.96
C GLU A 77 4.97 -3.60 4.57
N GLY A 78 6.05 -2.83 4.53
CA GLY A 78 6.80 -2.57 3.32
C GLY A 78 8.30 -2.82 3.55
N ALA A 79 8.97 -3.45 2.58
CA ALA A 79 10.40 -3.67 2.72
C ALA A 79 11.16 -3.66 1.39
N TRP A 80 12.25 -2.91 1.37
CA TRP A 80 13.39 -3.13 0.49
C TRP A 80 14.42 -3.98 1.22
N SER A 81 14.30 -5.29 1.07
CA SER A 81 15.09 -6.22 1.85
C SER A 81 16.33 -6.73 1.11
N SER A 82 16.46 -8.01 0.91
CA SER A 82 17.61 -8.61 0.24
C SER A 82 17.68 -8.28 -1.26
N GLY A 83 18.87 -8.08 -1.81
CA GLY A 83 19.08 -7.84 -3.24
C GLY A 83 18.58 -8.95 -4.17
N GLN A 84 18.28 -10.13 -3.65
CA GLN A 84 17.67 -11.23 -4.42
C GLN A 84 16.16 -11.35 -4.22
N MET A 85 15.55 -10.54 -3.36
CA MET A 85 14.11 -10.51 -3.16
C MET A 85 13.41 -10.04 -4.43
N LYS A 86 12.52 -10.84 -4.98
CA LYS A 86 11.66 -10.40 -6.08
C LYS A 86 10.51 -9.57 -5.54
N PHE A 87 10.00 -8.67 -6.38
CA PHE A 87 8.79 -7.94 -6.03
C PHE A 87 7.64 -8.90 -5.73
N SER A 88 6.97 -8.67 -4.60
CA SER A 88 5.73 -9.36 -4.24
C SER A 88 4.81 -8.42 -3.48
N SER A 89 3.52 -8.65 -3.60
CA SER A 89 2.50 -7.96 -2.81
C SER A 89 1.43 -8.96 -2.39
N CYS A 90 0.95 -8.82 -1.16
CA CYS A 90 -0.11 -9.65 -0.61
C CYS A 90 -1.08 -8.81 0.20
N TYR A 91 -2.36 -9.17 0.15
CA TYR A 91 -3.41 -8.54 0.92
C TYR A 91 -4.31 -9.60 1.53
N ARG A 92 -4.75 -9.36 2.74
CA ARG A 92 -5.78 -10.15 3.40
C ARG A 92 -6.78 -9.23 4.08
N VAL A 93 -8.04 -9.44 3.80
CA VAL A 93 -9.14 -8.75 4.46
C VAL A 93 -10.12 -9.79 4.99
N ASP A 94 -10.35 -9.78 6.29
CA ASP A 94 -11.30 -10.67 6.95
C ASP A 94 -12.62 -9.91 7.16
N PHE A 95 -13.70 -10.46 6.64
CA PHE A 95 -15.08 -10.01 6.78
C PHE A 95 -15.84 -10.97 7.71
N GLU A 96 -17.06 -10.61 8.11
CA GLU A 96 -17.90 -11.46 8.96
C GLU A 96 -18.21 -12.84 8.35
N LYS A 97 -18.25 -12.94 7.02
CA LYS A 97 -18.69 -14.16 6.31
C LYS A 97 -17.67 -14.70 5.31
N ALA A 98 -16.53 -14.07 5.18
CA ALA A 98 -15.48 -14.51 4.25
C ALA A 98 -14.14 -13.85 4.59
N SER A 99 -13.05 -14.50 4.18
CA SER A 99 -11.74 -13.86 4.02
C SER A 99 -11.42 -13.70 2.55
N VAL A 100 -10.86 -12.56 2.16
CA VAL A 100 -10.35 -12.32 0.81
C VAL A 100 -8.83 -12.21 0.91
N VAL A 101 -8.14 -13.00 0.09
CA VAL A 101 -6.68 -13.02 0.03
C VAL A 101 -6.23 -12.73 -1.39
N PHE A 102 -5.30 -11.79 -1.54
CA PHE A 102 -4.55 -11.58 -2.76
C PHE A 102 -3.09 -12.00 -2.51
N GLU A 103 -2.61 -12.93 -3.28
CA GLU A 103 -1.25 -13.44 -3.21
C GLU A 103 -0.85 -13.98 -4.59
N ASP A 104 0.39 -13.78 -4.99
CA ASP A 104 0.93 -14.24 -6.29
C ASP A 104 0.07 -13.84 -7.50
N GLY A 105 -0.47 -12.63 -7.49
CA GLY A 105 -1.31 -12.11 -8.58
C GLY A 105 -2.73 -12.67 -8.63
N LYS A 106 -3.12 -13.47 -7.63
CA LYS A 106 -4.41 -14.15 -7.59
C LYS A 106 -5.25 -13.71 -6.40
N VAL A 107 -6.51 -13.39 -6.64
CA VAL A 107 -7.51 -13.19 -5.59
C VAL A 107 -8.21 -14.50 -5.29
N THR A 108 -8.28 -14.87 -4.03
CA THR A 108 -9.07 -16.02 -3.57
C THR A 108 -10.03 -15.57 -2.48
N VAL A 109 -11.29 -15.95 -2.60
CA VAL A 109 -12.32 -15.74 -1.58
C VAL A 109 -12.50 -17.05 -0.83
N TYR A 110 -12.45 -16.99 0.49
CA TYR A 110 -12.67 -18.08 1.43
C TYR A 110 -13.97 -17.79 2.21
N PRO A 111 -15.14 -18.27 1.76
CA PRO A 111 -16.38 -18.13 2.49
C PRO A 111 -16.33 -18.88 3.84
N ASP A 112 -17.06 -18.38 4.84
CA ASP A 112 -17.23 -19.05 6.14
C ASP A 112 -17.96 -20.41 6.00
N ARG A 113 -18.82 -20.51 4.98
CA ARG A 113 -19.60 -21.72 4.62
C ARG A 113 -19.57 -21.91 3.11
N ASP A 114 -20.48 -22.69 2.57
CA ASP A 114 -20.63 -22.84 1.12
C ASP A 114 -20.78 -21.49 0.39
N PRO A 115 -20.22 -21.37 -0.81
CA PRO A 115 -19.49 -22.39 -1.60
C PRO A 115 -18.06 -22.62 -1.09
N ALA A 116 -17.37 -23.65 -1.63
CA ALA A 116 -15.94 -23.84 -1.42
C ALA A 116 -15.14 -22.60 -1.86
N PRO A 117 -13.89 -22.42 -1.38
CA PRO A 117 -13.03 -21.30 -1.79
C PRO A 117 -12.95 -21.18 -3.32
N TYR A 118 -13.00 -19.95 -3.82
CA TYR A 118 -13.01 -19.68 -5.25
C TYR A 118 -12.21 -18.42 -5.63
N THR A 119 -11.78 -18.37 -6.89
CA THR A 119 -11.21 -17.18 -7.50
C THR A 119 -12.32 -16.45 -8.24
N PRO A 120 -12.65 -15.19 -7.87
CA PRO A 120 -13.66 -14.44 -8.59
C PRO A 120 -13.17 -14.11 -10.00
N LYS A 121 -14.10 -14.11 -10.96
CA LYS A 121 -13.82 -13.60 -12.30
C LYS A 121 -13.71 -12.07 -12.18
N LEU A 122 -12.53 -11.55 -12.40
CA LEU A 122 -12.32 -10.10 -12.49
C LEU A 122 -12.64 -9.65 -13.91
N GLU A 123 -13.40 -8.55 -14.01
CA GLU A 123 -13.69 -7.91 -15.28
C GLU A 123 -12.60 -6.90 -15.64
N GLY A 124 -12.43 -6.66 -16.93
CA GLY A 124 -11.46 -5.72 -17.45
C GLY A 124 -10.13 -6.37 -17.82
N TRP A 125 -9.14 -5.50 -18.00
CA TRP A 125 -7.79 -5.86 -18.38
C TRP A 125 -6.87 -5.89 -17.14
N ASP A 126 -5.56 -5.98 -17.35
CA ASP A 126 -4.61 -5.83 -16.25
C ASP A 126 -4.64 -4.41 -15.64
N GLY A 127 -4.06 -4.26 -14.45
CA GLY A 127 -4.13 -3.02 -13.69
C GLY A 127 -3.58 -1.81 -14.45
N TYR A 128 -2.46 -1.96 -15.17
CA TYR A 128 -1.83 -0.88 -15.93
C TYR A 128 -2.69 -0.44 -17.12
N THR A 129 -3.26 -1.38 -17.86
CA THR A 129 -4.16 -1.08 -18.98
C THR A 129 -5.40 -0.35 -18.50
N ASN A 130 -5.99 -0.79 -17.38
CA ASN A 130 -7.14 -0.12 -16.76
C ASN A 130 -6.80 1.29 -16.27
N GLU A 131 -5.61 1.49 -15.69
CA GLU A 131 -5.13 2.80 -15.23
C GLU A 131 -5.00 3.78 -16.39
N ILE A 132 -4.32 3.38 -17.47
CA ILE A 132 -4.14 4.21 -18.66
C ILE A 132 -5.47 4.54 -19.33
N ALA A 133 -6.38 3.57 -19.45
CA ALA A 133 -7.72 3.78 -20.01
C ALA A 133 -8.51 4.80 -19.15
N PHE A 134 -8.52 4.61 -17.82
CA PHE A 134 -9.17 5.54 -16.90
C PHE A 134 -8.59 6.97 -17.01
N PHE A 135 -7.26 7.10 -17.00
CA PHE A 135 -6.58 8.38 -17.15
C PHE A 135 -6.95 9.07 -18.49
N SER A 136 -6.94 8.31 -19.59
CA SER A 136 -7.35 8.82 -20.91
C SER A 136 -8.77 9.36 -20.90
N ASP A 137 -9.70 8.65 -20.26
CA ASP A 137 -11.10 9.09 -20.17
C ASP A 137 -11.26 10.33 -19.29
N VAL A 138 -10.49 10.45 -18.20
CA VAL A 138 -10.44 11.68 -17.39
C VAL A 138 -9.92 12.86 -18.19
N VAL A 139 -8.76 12.71 -18.87
CA VAL A 139 -8.12 13.79 -19.64
C VAL A 139 -9.02 14.25 -20.81
N SER A 140 -9.71 13.31 -21.45
CA SER A 140 -10.65 13.62 -22.53
C SER A 140 -12.00 14.20 -22.06
N GLY A 141 -12.20 14.33 -20.74
CA GLY A 141 -13.43 14.89 -20.15
C GLY A 141 -14.64 13.96 -20.22
N LYS A 142 -14.45 12.66 -20.50
CA LYS A 142 -15.54 11.69 -20.52
C LYS A 142 -16.03 11.33 -19.12
N ILE A 143 -15.12 11.31 -18.15
CA ILE A 143 -15.41 10.99 -16.74
C ILE A 143 -14.68 11.95 -15.80
N THR A 144 -15.18 12.08 -14.58
CA THR A 144 -14.52 12.81 -13.50
C THR A 144 -13.56 11.88 -12.74
N ASN A 145 -12.40 12.39 -12.31
CA ASN A 145 -11.49 11.62 -11.48
C ASN A 145 -12.00 11.56 -10.03
N GLU A 146 -12.84 10.58 -9.74
CA GLU A 146 -13.33 10.31 -8.39
C GLU A 146 -12.53 9.19 -7.67
N ARG A 147 -11.74 8.41 -8.42
CA ARG A 147 -10.98 7.29 -7.83
C ARG A 147 -9.72 7.73 -7.11
N ASN A 148 -8.95 8.58 -7.73
CA ASN A 148 -7.70 9.09 -7.16
C ASN A 148 -7.48 10.56 -7.56
N PRO A 149 -8.28 11.49 -7.04
CA PRO A 149 -8.02 12.92 -7.25
C PRO A 149 -6.74 13.34 -6.52
N ALA A 150 -6.08 14.39 -6.99
CA ALA A 150 -4.83 14.89 -6.43
C ALA A 150 -4.93 15.18 -4.91
N SER A 151 -6.10 15.58 -4.42
CA SER A 151 -6.36 15.77 -2.99
C SER A 151 -6.26 14.47 -2.20
N SER A 152 -6.71 13.34 -2.75
CA SER A 152 -6.56 12.02 -2.12
C SER A 152 -5.10 11.60 -2.07
N ALA A 153 -4.37 11.72 -3.18
CA ALA A 153 -2.94 11.43 -3.20
C ALA A 153 -2.15 12.29 -2.18
N ALA A 154 -2.47 13.58 -2.10
CA ALA A 154 -1.87 14.47 -1.09
C ALA A 154 -2.18 14.03 0.35
N GLN A 155 -3.36 13.48 0.61
CA GLN A 155 -3.71 12.95 1.92
C GLN A 155 -2.94 11.66 2.23
N THR A 156 -2.72 10.78 1.25
CA THR A 156 -1.85 9.61 1.44
C THR A 156 -0.44 10.05 1.88
N ILE A 157 0.13 11.07 1.23
CA ILE A 157 1.44 11.61 1.62
C ILE A 157 1.42 12.17 3.05
N ARG A 158 0.33 12.83 3.49
CA ARG A 158 0.21 13.29 4.89
C ARG A 158 0.26 12.12 5.87
N VAL A 159 -0.41 11.00 5.56
CA VAL A 159 -0.31 9.79 6.40
C VAL A 159 1.13 9.27 6.44
N ILE A 160 1.82 9.22 5.29
CA ILE A 160 3.24 8.83 5.22
C ILE A 160 4.11 9.73 6.11
N GLU A 161 3.90 11.04 6.12
CA GLU A 161 4.65 11.95 6.98
C GLU A 161 4.36 11.70 8.48
N ARG A 162 3.13 11.33 8.85
CA ARG A 162 2.81 10.89 10.21
C ARG A 162 3.47 9.55 10.57
N MET A 163 3.58 8.64 9.60
CA MET A 163 4.31 7.38 9.79
C MET A 163 5.79 7.63 10.06
N LYS A 164 6.44 8.51 9.30
CA LYS A 164 7.83 8.92 9.53
C LYS A 164 8.00 9.51 10.93
N ALA A 165 7.13 10.43 11.33
CA ALA A 165 7.14 11.02 12.67
C ALA A 165 6.95 9.95 13.77
N SER A 166 6.10 8.98 13.54
CA SER A 166 5.92 7.84 14.47
C SER A 166 7.17 6.98 14.56
N ALA A 167 7.78 6.63 13.42
CA ALA A 167 9.01 5.84 13.38
C ALA A 167 10.16 6.52 14.13
N ASP A 168 10.37 7.83 13.90
CA ASP A 168 11.37 8.63 14.57
C ASP A 168 11.08 8.80 16.09
N ALA A 169 9.81 8.69 16.48
CA ALA A 169 9.37 8.69 17.89
C ALA A 169 9.26 7.26 18.48
N ALA A 170 10.00 6.29 17.93
CA ALA A 170 10.00 4.91 18.39
C ALA A 170 8.60 4.26 18.41
N GLY A 171 7.79 4.52 17.38
CA GLY A 171 6.47 3.92 17.18
C GLY A 171 5.34 4.58 17.97
N LYS A 172 5.55 5.77 18.53
CA LYS A 172 4.46 6.49 19.22
C LYS A 172 3.35 6.84 18.23
N PRO A 173 2.08 6.61 18.56
CA PRO A 173 0.97 6.96 17.70
C PRO A 173 0.96 8.44 17.30
N GLN A 174 0.62 8.71 16.05
CA GLN A 174 0.44 10.05 15.49
C GLN A 174 -0.99 10.18 14.98
N CYS A 175 -1.69 11.22 15.38
CA CYS A 175 -3.02 11.53 14.84
C CYS A 175 -2.91 12.02 13.38
N ILE A 176 -3.90 11.65 12.56
CA ILE A 176 -4.01 12.05 11.14
C ILE A 176 -4.77 13.37 11.02
#